data_b2a8b4de6df473656bc9cd1ed54602e0
#
_entry.id   b2a8b4de6df473656bc9cd1ed54602e0
#
_cell.length_a   1.000
_cell.length_b   1.000
_cell.length_c   1.000
_cell.angle_alpha   90.00
_cell.angle_beta   90.00
_cell.angle_gamma   90.00
#
_symmetry.space_group_name_H-M   'P 1'
#
loop_
_entity.id
_entity.type
_entity.pdbx_description
1 polymer ?
#
loop_
_entity_poly.entity_id
_entity_poly.type
_entity_poly.pdbx_seq_one_letter_code
_entity_poly.pdbx_strand_id
1 'polypeptide(L)'
;MDLKNQIELELYFADHFDTILFPVLADIYFNQEDYRRARKVCNIGLGYHENDAAGRFVLAKVEKAEGNLKDAEKELKHVLKYSPDNIDAAIMYCEVQTVLGRSPSRLLTSWKKVLALDSSNQIAREFIAKVEFPKVENKKNKTTSKKASKRSTVKKVTKKVDENRDSLNVSVRLATFTLVNVLKNQALFYQALEVLDLLEQKGEDPDMIRLERDSVKALIKTSEKENEKS
;
A
#
# COMPACT_ATOMS: atom_id res chain seq x y z
N MET A 1 -32.72 -24.95 -3.74
CA MET A 1 -31.26 -24.86 -3.68
C MET A 1 -30.91 -24.03 -2.45
N ASP A 2 -30.14 -24.59 -1.55
CA ASP A 2 -29.65 -23.86 -0.36
C ASP A 2 -28.36 -23.14 -0.73
N LEU A 3 -28.39 -21.80 -0.72
CA LEU A 3 -27.22 -20.95 -1.06
C LEU A 3 -26.09 -21.05 -0.01
N LYS A 4 -26.31 -21.71 1.10
CA LYS A 4 -25.29 -22.02 2.10
C LYS A 4 -24.64 -23.38 1.89
N ASN A 5 -25.24 -24.21 1.04
CA ASN A 5 -24.69 -25.52 0.71
C ASN A 5 -23.70 -25.41 -0.45
N GLN A 6 -22.41 -25.41 -0.13
CA GLN A 6 -21.35 -25.31 -1.14
C GLN A 6 -21.44 -26.37 -2.21
N ILE A 7 -21.73 -27.62 -1.86
CA ILE A 7 -21.80 -28.74 -2.83
C ILE A 7 -22.92 -28.51 -3.84
N GLU A 8 -24.10 -28.06 -3.38
CA GLU A 8 -25.21 -27.75 -4.29
C GLU A 8 -24.84 -26.58 -5.22
N LEU A 9 -24.16 -25.56 -4.71
CA LEU A 9 -23.70 -24.44 -5.52
C LEU A 9 -22.64 -24.85 -6.54
N GLU A 10 -21.68 -25.69 -6.16
CA GLU A 10 -20.66 -26.22 -7.07
C GLU A 10 -21.29 -27.03 -8.22
N LEU A 11 -22.22 -27.94 -7.89
CA LEU A 11 -22.94 -28.74 -8.90
C LEU A 11 -23.76 -27.84 -9.81
N TYR A 12 -24.49 -26.90 -9.24
CA TYR A 12 -25.30 -25.98 -10.03
C TYR A 12 -24.46 -25.10 -10.94
N PHE A 13 -23.32 -24.58 -10.43
CA PHE A 13 -22.40 -23.79 -11.24
C PHE A 13 -21.74 -24.62 -12.35
N ALA A 14 -21.45 -25.90 -12.11
CA ALA A 14 -20.88 -26.78 -13.12
C ALA A 14 -21.84 -27.01 -14.31
N ASP A 15 -23.15 -27.04 -14.03
CA ASP A 15 -24.18 -27.21 -15.07
C ASP A 15 -24.61 -25.87 -15.69
N HIS A 16 -24.38 -24.73 -15.01
CA HIS A 16 -24.87 -23.41 -15.41
C HIS A 16 -23.78 -22.35 -15.18
N PHE A 17 -22.78 -22.29 -16.03
CA PHE A 17 -21.70 -21.29 -15.94
C PHE A 17 -22.16 -19.84 -16.13
N ASP A 18 -23.31 -19.65 -16.75
CA ASP A 18 -23.99 -18.37 -16.98
C ASP A 18 -24.84 -17.91 -15.79
N THR A 19 -24.83 -18.66 -14.67
CA THR A 19 -25.62 -18.30 -13.49
C THR A 19 -25.13 -17.01 -12.85
N ILE A 20 -26.09 -16.19 -12.38
CA ILE A 20 -25.83 -14.99 -11.57
C ILE A 20 -25.38 -15.31 -10.12
N LEU A 21 -25.36 -16.59 -9.74
CA LEU A 21 -25.00 -17.03 -8.39
C LEU A 21 -23.49 -17.25 -8.22
N PHE A 22 -22.70 -17.10 -9.28
CA PHE A 22 -21.26 -17.29 -9.22
C PHE A 22 -20.54 -16.43 -8.14
N PRO A 23 -20.98 -15.18 -7.81
CA PRO A 23 -20.34 -14.41 -6.75
C PRO A 23 -20.50 -15.05 -5.37
N VAL A 24 -21.63 -15.75 -5.13
CA VAL A 24 -21.87 -16.44 -3.86
C VAL A 24 -20.88 -17.60 -3.69
N LEU A 25 -20.70 -18.42 -4.73
CA LEU A 25 -19.72 -19.51 -4.73
C LEU A 25 -18.29 -18.98 -4.60
N ALA A 26 -17.96 -17.93 -5.33
CA ALA A 26 -16.64 -17.30 -5.25
C ALA A 26 -16.37 -16.73 -3.86
N ASP A 27 -17.36 -16.16 -3.18
CA ASP A 27 -17.21 -15.63 -1.81
C ASP A 27 -17.03 -16.75 -0.78
N ILE A 28 -17.66 -17.90 -0.96
CA ILE A 28 -17.43 -19.09 -0.13
C ILE A 28 -15.96 -19.53 -0.25
N TYR A 29 -15.41 -19.64 -1.46
CA TYR A 29 -14.01 -19.98 -1.65
C TYR A 29 -13.06 -18.93 -1.11
N PHE A 30 -13.40 -17.63 -1.26
CA PHE A 30 -12.62 -16.55 -0.68
C PHE A 30 -12.53 -16.67 0.85
N ASN A 31 -13.66 -16.94 1.52
CA ASN A 31 -13.71 -17.09 2.97
C ASN A 31 -12.97 -18.36 3.48
N GLN A 32 -12.76 -19.34 2.59
CA GLN A 32 -11.92 -20.52 2.83
C GLN A 32 -10.45 -20.29 2.46
N GLU A 33 -10.08 -19.06 2.11
CA GLU A 33 -8.74 -18.69 1.62
C GLU A 33 -8.30 -19.41 0.34
N ASP A 34 -9.24 -20.07 -0.36
CA ASP A 34 -8.98 -20.67 -1.68
C ASP A 34 -9.13 -19.61 -2.79
N TYR A 35 -8.18 -18.70 -2.81
CA TYR A 35 -8.16 -17.58 -3.75
C TYR A 35 -8.09 -18.06 -5.21
N ARG A 36 -7.46 -19.22 -5.45
CA ARG A 36 -7.36 -19.80 -6.79
C ARG A 36 -8.72 -20.20 -7.34
N ARG A 37 -9.54 -20.93 -6.55
CA ARG A 37 -10.90 -21.30 -6.97
C ARG A 37 -11.80 -20.10 -7.03
N ALA A 38 -11.75 -19.21 -6.04
CA ALA A 38 -12.51 -17.97 -6.03
C ALA A 38 -12.28 -17.15 -7.32
N ARG A 39 -11.03 -16.93 -7.71
CA ARG A 39 -10.67 -16.23 -8.94
C ARG A 39 -11.20 -16.94 -10.19
N LYS A 40 -11.05 -18.26 -10.25
CA LYS A 40 -11.53 -19.05 -11.40
C LYS A 40 -13.04 -18.91 -11.60
N VAL A 41 -13.81 -19.02 -10.52
CA VAL A 41 -15.27 -18.84 -10.54
C VAL A 41 -15.65 -17.42 -10.98
N CYS A 42 -14.99 -16.39 -10.42
CA CYS A 42 -15.19 -15.00 -10.82
C CYS A 42 -14.92 -14.80 -12.32
N ASN A 43 -13.80 -15.31 -12.83
CA ASN A 43 -13.44 -15.14 -14.24
C ASN A 43 -14.42 -15.82 -15.19
N ILE A 44 -14.92 -17.01 -14.84
CA ILE A 44 -15.94 -17.71 -15.64
C ILE A 44 -17.24 -16.90 -15.60
N GLY A 45 -17.77 -16.56 -14.42
CA GLY A 45 -19.03 -15.84 -14.29
C GLY A 45 -19.00 -14.45 -14.91
N LEU A 46 -17.89 -13.71 -14.75
CA LEU A 46 -17.71 -12.39 -15.36
C LEU A 46 -17.57 -12.46 -16.89
N GLY A 47 -17.23 -13.62 -17.45
CA GLY A 47 -17.27 -13.87 -18.90
C GLY A 47 -18.69 -13.78 -19.47
N TYR A 48 -19.71 -14.16 -18.68
CA TYR A 48 -21.12 -14.07 -19.05
C TYR A 48 -21.78 -12.77 -18.53
N HIS A 49 -21.35 -12.29 -17.35
CA HIS A 49 -21.91 -11.13 -16.65
C HIS A 49 -20.83 -10.08 -16.40
N GLU A 50 -20.32 -9.49 -17.47
CA GLU A 50 -19.15 -8.59 -17.44
C GLU A 50 -19.28 -7.43 -16.42
N ASN A 51 -20.49 -6.92 -16.22
CA ASN A 51 -20.74 -5.76 -15.36
C ASN A 51 -21.30 -6.14 -13.99
N ASP A 52 -21.27 -7.41 -13.62
CA ASP A 52 -21.73 -7.84 -12.29
C ASP A 52 -20.85 -7.26 -11.19
N ALA A 53 -21.44 -6.38 -10.37
CA ALA A 53 -20.71 -5.67 -9.32
C ALA A 53 -20.31 -6.61 -8.16
N ALA A 54 -21.13 -7.62 -7.84
CA ALA A 54 -20.84 -8.56 -6.76
C ALA A 54 -19.66 -9.45 -7.11
N GLY A 55 -19.63 -10.03 -8.33
CA GLY A 55 -18.52 -10.84 -8.80
C GLY A 55 -17.22 -10.07 -8.90
N ARG A 56 -17.27 -8.83 -9.40
CA ARG A 56 -16.10 -7.94 -9.42
C ARG A 56 -15.60 -7.57 -8.04
N PHE A 57 -16.52 -7.39 -7.09
CA PHE A 57 -16.13 -7.10 -5.71
C PHE A 57 -15.42 -8.28 -5.06
N VAL A 58 -15.91 -9.51 -5.26
CA VAL A 58 -15.21 -10.72 -4.78
C VAL A 58 -13.85 -10.85 -5.45
N LEU A 59 -13.76 -10.63 -6.76
CA LEU A 59 -12.46 -10.64 -7.47
C LEU A 59 -11.50 -9.60 -6.90
N ALA A 60 -11.98 -8.39 -6.61
CA ALA A 60 -11.17 -7.35 -5.98
C ALA A 60 -10.67 -7.74 -4.57
N LYS A 61 -11.49 -8.47 -3.78
CA LYS A 61 -11.07 -9.04 -2.49
C LYS A 61 -9.94 -10.04 -2.68
N VAL A 62 -10.05 -10.92 -3.66
CA VAL A 62 -9.02 -11.92 -4.00
C VAL A 62 -7.72 -11.23 -4.42
N GLU A 63 -7.79 -10.27 -5.35
CA GLU A 63 -6.62 -9.53 -5.81
C GLU A 63 -5.92 -8.77 -4.67
N LYS A 64 -6.71 -8.16 -3.75
CA LYS A 64 -6.16 -7.50 -2.56
C LYS A 64 -5.45 -8.50 -1.64
N ALA A 65 -6.06 -9.68 -1.39
CA ALA A 65 -5.50 -10.70 -0.51
C ALA A 65 -4.18 -11.27 -1.05
N GLU A 66 -4.05 -11.42 -2.36
CA GLU A 66 -2.81 -11.88 -3.02
C GLU A 66 -1.79 -10.76 -3.27
N GLY A 67 -2.10 -9.50 -2.87
CA GLY A 67 -1.20 -8.37 -3.01
C GLY A 67 -1.20 -7.71 -4.39
N ASN A 68 -2.07 -8.13 -5.30
CA ASN A 68 -2.23 -7.55 -6.64
C ASN A 68 -3.03 -6.23 -6.61
N LEU A 69 -2.53 -5.27 -5.83
CA LEU A 69 -3.26 -4.05 -5.49
C LEU A 69 -3.70 -3.19 -6.69
N LYS A 70 -2.96 -3.24 -7.80
CA LYS A 70 -3.35 -2.50 -9.02
C LYS A 70 -4.58 -3.11 -9.69
N ASP A 71 -4.67 -4.44 -9.69
CA ASP A 71 -5.81 -5.14 -10.24
C ASP A 71 -7.02 -5.00 -9.31
N ALA A 72 -6.82 -5.09 -8.00
CA ALA A 72 -7.85 -4.77 -7.01
C ALA A 72 -8.40 -3.34 -7.19
N GLU A 73 -7.55 -2.33 -7.40
CA GLU A 73 -7.98 -0.95 -7.68
C GLU A 73 -8.84 -0.86 -8.93
N LYS A 74 -8.45 -1.58 -9.99
CA LYS A 74 -9.18 -1.63 -11.26
C LYS A 74 -10.57 -2.23 -11.09
N GLU A 75 -10.67 -3.39 -10.43
CA GLU A 75 -11.95 -4.05 -10.20
C GLU A 75 -12.86 -3.23 -9.29
N LEU A 76 -12.33 -2.64 -8.21
CA LEU A 76 -13.11 -1.74 -7.32
C LEU A 76 -13.63 -0.50 -8.05
N LYS A 77 -12.84 0.06 -8.96
CA LYS A 77 -13.31 1.17 -9.80
C LYS A 77 -14.48 0.76 -10.67
N HIS A 78 -14.47 -0.48 -11.20
CA HIS A 78 -15.61 -1.04 -11.94
C HIS A 78 -16.83 -1.23 -11.03
N VAL A 79 -16.65 -1.82 -9.85
CA VAL A 79 -17.74 -1.96 -8.87
C VAL A 79 -18.41 -0.61 -8.61
N LEU A 80 -17.62 0.43 -8.29
CA LEU A 80 -18.15 1.77 -7.98
C LEU A 80 -18.75 2.52 -9.19
N LYS A 81 -18.52 2.04 -10.41
CA LYS A 81 -19.19 2.55 -11.60
C LYS A 81 -20.63 2.03 -11.71
N TYR A 82 -20.85 0.77 -11.37
CA TYR A 82 -22.15 0.09 -11.52
C TYR A 82 -22.95 0.02 -10.22
N SER A 83 -22.28 0.10 -9.08
CA SER A 83 -22.86 0.17 -7.73
C SER A 83 -22.16 1.27 -6.93
N PRO A 84 -22.48 2.55 -7.21
CA PRO A 84 -21.81 3.69 -6.58
C PRO A 84 -22.11 3.84 -5.09
N ASP A 85 -23.14 3.20 -4.61
CA ASP A 85 -23.64 3.14 -3.23
C ASP A 85 -23.03 1.98 -2.41
N ASN A 86 -22.22 1.14 -3.02
CA ASN A 86 -21.52 0.06 -2.32
C ASN A 86 -20.43 0.63 -1.40
N ILE A 87 -20.76 0.74 -0.13
CA ILE A 87 -19.88 1.35 0.88
C ILE A 87 -18.62 0.52 1.14
N ASP A 88 -18.75 -0.81 1.15
CA ASP A 88 -17.62 -1.71 1.39
C ASP A 88 -16.59 -1.61 0.26
N ALA A 89 -17.07 -1.54 -0.98
CA ALA A 89 -16.22 -1.32 -2.13
C ALA A 89 -15.56 0.07 -2.10
N ALA A 90 -16.27 1.10 -1.66
CA ALA A 90 -15.73 2.46 -1.54
C ALA A 90 -14.63 2.55 -0.47
N ILE A 91 -14.83 1.93 0.68
CA ILE A 91 -13.83 1.85 1.75
C ILE A 91 -12.60 1.08 1.27
N MET A 92 -12.79 -0.11 0.71
CA MET A 92 -11.70 -0.94 0.20
C MET A 92 -10.91 -0.22 -0.91
N TYR A 93 -11.59 0.53 -1.77
CA TYR A 93 -10.94 1.35 -2.80
C TYR A 93 -10.03 2.42 -2.20
N CYS A 94 -10.47 3.11 -1.14
CA CYS A 94 -9.65 4.08 -0.42
C CYS A 94 -8.43 3.43 0.25
N GLU A 95 -8.60 2.26 0.87
CA GLU A 95 -7.51 1.50 1.49
C GLU A 95 -6.45 1.10 0.45
N VAL A 96 -6.88 0.49 -0.65
CA VAL A 96 -5.99 0.07 -1.75
C VAL A 96 -5.24 1.28 -2.33
N GLN A 97 -5.94 2.39 -2.56
CA GLN A 97 -5.30 3.63 -3.03
C GLN A 97 -4.28 4.20 -2.04
N THR A 98 -4.55 4.07 -0.74
CA THR A 98 -3.62 4.51 0.32
C THR A 98 -2.34 3.68 0.29
N VAL A 99 -2.47 2.34 0.21
CA VAL A 99 -1.31 1.44 0.12
C VAL A 99 -0.52 1.66 -1.18
N LEU A 100 -1.21 1.92 -2.30
CA LEU A 100 -0.57 2.26 -3.59
C LEU A 100 0.09 3.65 -3.61
N GLY A 101 0.00 4.44 -2.54
CA GLY A 101 0.58 5.77 -2.47
C GLY A 101 -0.02 6.76 -3.48
N ARG A 102 -1.32 6.67 -3.74
CA ARG A 102 -2.00 7.62 -4.65
C ARG A 102 -1.97 9.03 -4.08
N SER A 103 -2.04 10.05 -4.95
CA SER A 103 -1.93 11.45 -4.54
C SER A 103 -2.95 11.83 -3.45
N PRO A 104 -2.58 12.70 -2.49
CA PRO A 104 -3.47 13.13 -1.41
C PRO A 104 -4.80 13.70 -1.92
N SER A 105 -4.80 14.42 -3.04
CA SER A 105 -6.01 14.97 -3.65
C SER A 105 -6.98 13.88 -4.11
N ARG A 106 -6.44 12.79 -4.71
CA ARG A 106 -7.25 11.64 -5.15
C ARG A 106 -7.82 10.90 -3.96
N LEU A 107 -7.00 10.64 -2.93
CA LEU A 107 -7.43 10.01 -1.69
C LEU A 107 -8.51 10.83 -1.00
N LEU A 108 -8.33 12.15 -0.90
CA LEU A 108 -9.33 13.05 -0.31
C LEU A 108 -10.68 12.95 -1.04
N THR A 109 -10.67 12.93 -2.36
CA THR A 109 -11.89 12.79 -3.17
C THR A 109 -12.57 11.44 -2.91
N SER A 110 -11.79 10.35 -2.81
CA SER A 110 -12.33 9.01 -2.54
C SER A 110 -12.91 8.91 -1.13
N TRP A 111 -12.20 9.42 -0.11
CA TRP A 111 -12.69 9.43 1.28
C TRP A 111 -13.91 10.34 1.49
N LYS A 112 -14.02 11.46 0.76
CA LYS A 112 -15.24 12.28 0.77
C LYS A 112 -16.45 11.54 0.22
N LYS A 113 -16.27 10.66 -0.78
CA LYS A 113 -17.35 9.79 -1.26
C LYS A 113 -17.80 8.79 -0.20
N VAL A 114 -16.85 8.15 0.51
CA VAL A 114 -17.18 7.26 1.64
C VAL A 114 -17.99 8.01 2.70
N LEU A 115 -17.57 9.23 3.07
CA LEU A 115 -18.28 10.04 4.07
C LEU A 115 -19.67 10.49 3.60
N ALA A 116 -19.86 10.65 2.28
CA ALA A 116 -21.18 10.96 1.72
C ALA A 116 -22.14 9.75 1.78
N LEU A 117 -21.61 8.51 1.68
CA LEU A 117 -22.38 7.27 1.80
C LEU A 117 -22.62 6.92 3.27
N ASP A 118 -21.62 7.07 4.12
CA ASP A 118 -21.69 6.86 5.56
C ASP A 118 -21.08 8.04 6.31
N SER A 119 -21.97 8.94 6.74
CA SER A 119 -21.56 10.13 7.50
C SER A 119 -21.00 9.80 8.88
N SER A 120 -21.17 8.58 9.39
CA SER A 120 -20.65 8.13 10.68
C SER A 120 -19.23 7.54 10.59
N ASN A 121 -18.71 7.30 9.39
CA ASN A 121 -17.44 6.65 9.17
C ASN A 121 -16.28 7.45 9.78
N GLN A 122 -15.74 6.94 10.88
CA GLN A 122 -14.71 7.63 11.64
C GLN A 122 -13.39 7.69 10.89
N ILE A 123 -13.02 6.63 10.15
CA ILE A 123 -11.75 6.57 9.39
C ILE A 123 -11.73 7.66 8.31
N ALA A 124 -12.86 7.80 7.59
CA ALA A 124 -13.01 8.84 6.57
C ALA A 124 -12.90 10.25 7.17
N ARG A 125 -13.55 10.50 8.32
CA ARG A 125 -13.47 11.79 9.03
C ARG A 125 -12.04 12.11 9.48
N GLU A 126 -11.36 11.15 10.09
CA GLU A 126 -9.98 11.32 10.56
C GLU A 126 -9.02 11.58 9.41
N PHE A 127 -9.16 10.85 8.30
CA PHE A 127 -8.32 11.05 7.12
C PHE A 127 -8.53 12.45 6.53
N ILE A 128 -9.78 12.86 6.34
CA ILE A 128 -10.12 14.19 5.79
C ILE A 128 -9.60 15.29 6.72
N ALA A 129 -9.81 15.15 8.04
CA ALA A 129 -9.33 16.11 9.01
C ALA A 129 -7.80 16.25 8.99
N LYS A 130 -7.05 15.16 8.84
CA LYS A 130 -5.59 15.18 8.73
C LYS A 130 -5.09 15.86 7.46
N VAL A 131 -5.82 15.71 6.36
CA VAL A 131 -5.42 16.28 5.06
C VAL A 131 -5.84 17.74 4.91
N GLU A 132 -7.07 18.10 5.31
CA GLU A 132 -7.61 19.46 5.18
C GLU A 132 -7.13 20.40 6.28
N PHE A 133 -6.93 19.86 7.49
CA PHE A 133 -6.44 20.61 8.64
C PHE A 133 -5.16 19.99 9.18
N PRO A 134 -4.05 20.07 8.43
CA PRO A 134 -2.77 19.63 8.99
C PRO A 134 -2.52 20.46 10.24
N LYS A 135 -2.41 19.82 11.41
CA LYS A 135 -2.02 20.50 12.65
C LYS A 135 -0.75 21.27 12.32
N VAL A 136 -0.86 22.61 12.37
CA VAL A 136 0.30 23.50 12.29
C VAL A 136 1.08 23.29 13.59
N GLU A 137 1.97 22.31 13.59
CA GLU A 137 2.98 22.25 14.63
C GLU A 137 3.83 23.51 14.49
N ASN A 138 3.73 24.37 15.48
CA ASN A 138 4.46 25.60 15.65
C ASN A 138 5.95 25.43 15.30
N LYS A 139 6.33 25.72 14.06
CA LYS A 139 7.69 26.16 13.79
C LYS A 139 7.76 27.66 14.10
N LYS A 140 7.96 27.99 15.39
CA LYS A 140 8.55 29.26 15.77
C LYS A 140 10.02 29.26 15.34
N ASN A 141 10.37 30.34 14.64
CA ASN A 141 11.70 30.85 14.29
C ASN A 141 12.33 30.24 13.03
N LYS A 142 12.64 31.02 12.02
CA LYS A 142 13.22 32.38 11.95
C LYS A 142 12.98 33.01 10.60
N THR A 143 12.65 34.28 10.70
CA THR A 143 12.60 35.32 9.68
C THR A 143 13.93 35.57 8.98
N THR A 144 13.78 36.00 7.70
CA THR A 144 14.64 36.92 6.91
C THR A 144 15.97 36.34 6.41
N SER A 145 16.29 36.43 5.18
CA SER A 145 16.32 37.60 4.28
C SER A 145 16.64 37.21 2.84
N LYS A 146 16.28 38.11 1.99
CA LYS A 146 16.41 38.17 0.53
C LYS A 146 17.84 38.13 0.02
N LYS A 147 17.96 37.66 -1.22
CA LYS A 147 18.72 38.18 -2.38
C LYS A 147 19.93 37.38 -2.89
N ALA A 148 19.72 36.95 -4.10
CA ALA A 148 20.49 37.25 -5.32
C ALA A 148 21.82 36.52 -5.56
N SER A 149 21.73 35.71 -6.63
CA SER A 149 22.65 35.68 -7.79
C SER A 149 24.16 35.70 -7.53
N LYS A 150 24.85 34.64 -7.97
CA LYS A 150 25.74 34.69 -9.15
C LYS A 150 26.55 33.40 -9.34
N ARG A 151 26.60 33.01 -10.58
CA ARG A 151 27.54 32.08 -11.24
C ARG A 151 28.96 32.13 -10.66
N SER A 152 29.62 31.00 -10.55
CA SER A 152 30.72 30.59 -11.40
C SER A 152 31.63 29.52 -10.77
N THR A 153 31.96 28.58 -11.60
CA THR A 153 33.22 27.92 -11.92
C THR A 153 33.79 26.87 -10.98
N VAL A 154 33.66 25.67 -11.51
CA VAL A 154 34.68 24.61 -11.71
C VAL A 154 35.95 24.71 -10.84
N LYS A 155 36.19 23.67 -10.02
CA LYS A 155 37.49 23.00 -9.99
C LYS A 155 37.35 21.52 -9.58
N LYS A 156 37.85 20.73 -10.49
CA LYS A 156 38.16 19.31 -10.44
C LYS A 156 39.21 19.01 -9.39
N VAL A 157 39.06 18.00 -8.53
CA VAL A 157 40.15 17.12 -8.09
C VAL A 157 39.58 15.77 -7.64
N THR A 158 39.77 14.82 -8.48
CA THR A 158 40.14 13.39 -8.40
C THR A 158 40.03 12.61 -7.09
N LYS A 159 39.30 11.48 -7.26
CA LYS A 159 39.58 10.09 -6.84
C LYS A 159 39.45 9.69 -5.37
N LYS A 160 38.43 8.87 -5.02
CA LYS A 160 38.52 7.40 -5.02
C LYS A 160 37.13 6.80 -4.81
N VAL A 161 36.90 5.76 -5.55
CA VAL A 161 35.89 4.71 -5.52
C VAL A 161 35.28 4.48 -4.14
N ASP A 162 33.99 4.73 -4.02
CA ASP A 162 33.05 4.00 -3.13
C ASP A 162 31.73 3.91 -3.89
N GLU A 163 31.61 2.84 -4.64
CA GLU A 163 30.36 2.42 -5.29
C GLU A 163 29.41 1.96 -4.20
N ASN A 164 28.23 2.55 -4.18
CA ASN A 164 27.03 2.25 -3.41
C ASN A 164 26.67 3.20 -2.24
N ARG A 165 26.85 4.50 -2.42
CA ARG A 165 26.28 5.53 -1.55
C ARG A 165 25.33 6.45 -2.31
N ASP A 166 24.29 5.90 -2.90
CA ASP A 166 23.13 6.73 -3.24
C ASP A 166 22.36 6.99 -1.94
N SER A 167 22.56 8.18 -1.36
CA SER A 167 21.80 8.63 -0.20
C SER A 167 20.31 8.65 -0.56
N LEU A 168 19.52 7.86 0.17
CA LEU A 168 18.10 7.82 0.03
C LEU A 168 17.52 9.17 0.48
N ASN A 169 16.98 9.92 -0.47
CA ASN A 169 16.27 11.17 -0.18
C ASN A 169 14.89 10.88 0.43
N VAL A 170 14.90 10.15 1.57
CA VAL A 170 13.68 9.77 2.29
C VAL A 170 13.29 10.91 3.22
N SER A 171 12.08 11.43 3.07
CA SER A 171 11.58 12.40 4.04
C SER A 171 11.33 11.72 5.40
N VAL A 172 11.57 12.43 6.50
CA VAL A 172 11.36 11.98 7.89
C VAL A 172 9.97 11.34 8.09
N ARG A 173 8.96 11.74 7.29
CA ARG A 173 7.60 11.21 7.34
C ARG A 173 7.48 9.77 6.82
N LEU A 174 8.37 9.34 5.94
CA LEU A 174 8.37 8.00 5.33
C LEU A 174 9.27 7.03 6.10
N ALA A 175 10.05 7.52 7.07
CA ALA A 175 10.87 6.68 7.92
C ALA A 175 9.96 5.82 8.82
N THR A 176 10.07 4.50 8.67
CA THR A 176 9.35 3.48 9.45
C THR A 176 10.26 2.27 9.66
N PHE A 177 10.05 1.51 10.74
CA PHE A 177 10.75 0.24 10.96
C PHE A 177 10.49 -0.77 9.84
N THR A 178 9.31 -0.72 9.19
CA THR A 178 9.00 -1.54 8.02
C THR A 178 9.96 -1.22 6.86
N LEU A 179 10.25 0.06 6.61
CA LEU A 179 11.20 0.47 5.58
C LEU A 179 12.62 -0.01 5.90
N VAL A 180 13.04 0.05 7.18
CA VAL A 180 14.33 -0.52 7.63
C VAL A 180 14.41 -2.00 7.29
N ASN A 181 13.36 -2.78 7.57
CA ASN A 181 13.32 -4.21 7.26
C ASN A 181 13.36 -4.50 5.76
N VAL A 182 12.67 -3.70 4.93
CA VAL A 182 12.72 -3.83 3.47
C VAL A 182 14.14 -3.58 2.96
N LEU A 183 14.81 -2.54 3.44
CA LEU A 183 16.18 -2.21 3.05
C LEU A 183 17.19 -3.27 3.50
N LYS A 184 17.01 -3.86 4.70
CA LYS A 184 17.79 -5.02 5.18
C LYS A 184 17.67 -6.20 4.22
N ASN A 185 16.45 -6.53 3.78
CA ASN A 185 16.18 -7.65 2.88
C ASN A 185 16.73 -7.42 1.46
N GLN A 186 16.93 -6.16 1.08
CA GLN A 186 17.53 -5.77 -0.20
C GLN A 186 19.05 -5.60 -0.11
N ALA A 187 19.67 -5.93 1.01
CA ALA A 187 21.10 -5.72 1.30
C ALA A 187 21.56 -4.25 1.22
N LEU A 188 20.61 -3.30 1.32
CA LEU A 188 20.86 -1.86 1.31
C LEU A 188 21.11 -1.34 2.74
N PHE A 189 22.13 -1.89 3.39
CA PHE A 189 22.37 -1.71 4.83
C PHE A 189 22.68 -0.28 5.24
N TYR A 190 23.47 0.46 4.45
CA TYR A 190 23.80 1.86 4.74
C TYR A 190 22.57 2.77 4.68
N GLN A 191 21.68 2.51 3.72
CA GLN A 191 20.41 3.21 3.59
C GLN A 191 19.44 2.86 4.74
N ALA A 192 19.48 1.63 5.24
CA ALA A 192 18.73 1.24 6.44
C ALA A 192 19.21 2.03 7.69
N LEU A 193 20.52 2.31 7.83
CA LEU A 193 21.05 3.14 8.90
C LEU A 193 20.60 4.60 8.79
N GLU A 194 20.54 5.17 7.57
CA GLU A 194 20.02 6.52 7.34
C GLU A 194 18.52 6.63 7.77
N VAL A 195 17.72 5.61 7.47
CA VAL A 195 16.31 5.57 7.91
C VAL A 195 16.19 5.47 9.43
N LEU A 196 17.10 4.73 10.11
CA LEU A 196 17.14 4.68 11.57
C LEU A 196 17.51 6.03 12.19
N ASP A 197 18.40 6.79 11.57
CA ASP A 197 18.73 8.15 12.01
C ASP A 197 17.54 9.10 11.85
N LEU A 198 16.73 8.92 10.79
CA LEU A 198 15.48 9.67 10.62
C LEU A 198 14.40 9.27 11.64
N LEU A 199 14.33 8.00 12.05
CA LEU A 199 13.43 7.52 13.10
C LEU A 199 13.81 8.10 14.46
N GLU A 200 15.11 8.24 14.75
CA GLU A 200 15.62 8.87 15.95
C GLU A 200 15.24 10.36 15.99
N GLN A 201 15.37 11.08 14.86
CA GLN A 201 14.91 12.46 14.72
C GLN A 201 13.38 12.61 14.88
N LYS A 202 12.63 11.58 14.52
CA LYS A 202 11.17 11.54 14.65
C LYS A 202 10.72 11.31 16.09
N GLY A 203 11.61 10.86 16.97
CA GLY A 203 11.31 10.58 18.37
C GLY A 203 10.65 9.22 18.60
N GLU A 204 10.89 8.26 17.70
CA GLU A 204 10.48 6.86 17.90
C GLU A 204 11.29 6.20 19.03
N ASP A 205 10.85 5.03 19.49
CA ASP A 205 11.41 4.30 20.62
C ASP A 205 12.94 4.08 20.48
N PRO A 206 13.78 4.67 21.37
CA PRO A 206 15.23 4.61 21.26
C PRO A 206 15.79 3.19 21.48
N ASP A 207 15.12 2.34 22.24
CA ASP A 207 15.57 0.97 22.49
C ASP A 207 15.36 0.10 21.23
N MET A 208 14.24 0.28 20.55
CA MET A 208 13.97 -0.38 19.26
C MET A 208 14.96 0.08 18.17
N ILE A 209 15.25 1.37 18.10
CA ILE A 209 16.21 1.93 17.15
C ILE A 209 17.62 1.35 17.39
N ARG A 210 18.03 1.24 18.65
CA ARG A 210 19.33 0.67 19.02
C ARG A 210 19.44 -0.80 18.61
N LEU A 211 18.41 -1.58 18.89
CA LEU A 211 18.36 -3.01 18.58
C LEU A 211 18.43 -3.25 17.05
N GLU A 212 17.66 -2.46 16.28
CA GLU A 212 17.68 -2.54 14.81
C GLU A 212 19.01 -2.06 14.23
N ARG A 213 19.61 -1.01 14.80
CA ARG A 213 20.93 -0.50 14.38
C ARG A 213 22.03 -1.54 14.60
N ASP A 214 22.01 -2.26 15.72
CA ASP A 214 22.96 -3.35 16.00
C ASP A 214 22.76 -4.53 15.04
N SER A 215 21.51 -4.87 14.72
CA SER A 215 21.16 -5.87 13.73
C SER A 215 21.73 -5.54 12.34
N VAL A 216 21.55 -4.29 11.88
CA VAL A 216 22.05 -3.82 10.56
C VAL A 216 23.58 -3.85 10.54
N LYS A 217 24.26 -3.39 11.60
CA LYS A 217 25.73 -3.43 11.70
C LYS A 217 26.28 -4.83 11.68
N ALA A 218 25.57 -5.80 12.27
CA ALA A 218 25.98 -7.21 12.23
C ALA A 218 25.90 -7.76 10.79
N LEU A 219 24.83 -7.39 10.03
CA LEU A 219 24.69 -7.78 8.63
C LEU A 219 25.77 -7.18 7.72
N ILE A 220 26.17 -5.93 7.96
CA ILE A 220 27.29 -5.30 7.23
C ILE A 220 28.57 -6.11 7.44
N LYS A 221 28.91 -6.44 8.69
CA LYS A 221 30.12 -7.22 9.00
C LYS A 221 30.12 -8.62 8.37
N THR A 222 28.95 -9.24 8.23
CA THR A 222 28.85 -10.55 7.57
C THR A 222 29.01 -10.42 6.06
N SER A 223 28.42 -9.42 5.43
CA SER A 223 28.54 -9.18 3.99
C SER A 223 29.97 -8.79 3.58
N GLU A 224 30.67 -8.00 4.41
CA GLU A 224 32.08 -7.64 4.18
C GLU A 224 33.00 -8.88 4.25
N LYS A 225 32.77 -9.80 5.20
CA LYS A 225 33.53 -11.05 5.29
C LYS A 225 33.29 -12.03 4.15
N GLU A 226 32.12 -11.99 3.53
CA GLU A 226 31.79 -12.82 2.36
C GLU A 226 32.47 -12.27 1.10
N ASN A 227 32.57 -10.94 0.96
CA ASN A 227 33.25 -10.28 -0.15
C ASN A 227 34.79 -10.39 -0.08
N GLU A 228 35.40 -10.58 1.13
CA GLU A 228 36.83 -10.81 1.27
C GLU A 228 37.26 -12.26 0.96
N LYS A 229 36.28 -13.19 0.85
CA LYS A 229 36.54 -14.61 0.55
C LYS A 229 36.27 -15.03 -0.89
N SER A 230 35.78 -14.12 -1.73
CA SER A 230 35.54 -14.31 -3.18
C SER A 230 36.61 -13.65 -4.00
#